data_a1d9d2eb3a97cdcc4941be37af457654
#
_entry.id   a1d9d2eb3a97cdcc4941be37af457654
#
_cell.length_a   1.000
_cell.length_b   1.000
_cell.length_c   1.000
_cell.angle_alpha   90.00
_cell.angle_beta   90.00
_cell.angle_gamma   90.00
#
_symmetry.space_group_name_H-M   'P 1'
#
loop_
_entity.id
_entity.type
_entity.pdbx_description
1 polymer ?
#
loop_
_entity_poly.entity_id
_entity_poly.type
_entity_poly.pdbx_seq_one_letter_code
_entity_poly.pdbx_strand_id
1 'polypeptide(L)'
;MRPVGRSSGEPDSRLSGEPDSRLSGGPDSGLSGRRGGPRPGRTRRTGSRSGAPGWLGSGTANAAGLAAGYALDALLGDPRRGHPVAGFGQFASALERRMYQPRRASGAGFAALAVGVPVALGGAAAVATRHRPLARAALVAAATWMVLGGRTLRREATLMSQALRRADLPAARQRLGHLCGRDPAALDEPELARATVESVAENTSDAVVAPLVWGAVAGLPGLLGYRAANTLDAMVGHRAERYARFGTAAARLDDLLNLVPSRLTGLLTIAAAPLVRGDRTRAWQVWRRDRADHPSPNAGQCEAAMAGALGVRLGGRNVYFGRSEVRPFLGDGPRPERRHIERAARLSGAVGLAALGVAVAYAATSRPRRGAGGWLARRWAAG
;
A
#
# COMPACT_ATOMS: atom_id res chain seq x y z
N MET A 1 -8.35 -37.48 31.29
CA MET A 1 -7.59 -38.73 31.30
C MET A 1 -6.30 -38.54 30.55
N ARG A 2 -5.21 -38.45 31.28
CA ARG A 2 -3.82 -38.70 30.85
C ARG A 2 -3.58 -40.22 30.99
N PRO A 3 -2.48 -40.87 30.57
CA PRO A 3 -1.11 -40.34 30.28
C PRO A 3 -0.31 -41.04 29.14
N VAL A 4 0.85 -40.46 28.79
CA VAL A 4 2.28 -40.88 28.90
C VAL A 4 2.83 -41.88 27.89
N GLY A 5 4.02 -41.53 27.32
CA GLY A 5 4.98 -42.44 26.66
C GLY A 5 6.22 -41.70 26.13
N ARG A 6 7.28 -41.65 26.91
CA ARG A 6 8.67 -41.23 26.59
C ARG A 6 9.47 -42.37 25.97
N SER A 7 10.50 -42.05 25.18
CA SER A 7 11.89 -42.55 25.23
C SER A 7 12.65 -42.00 24.01
N SER A 8 13.65 -41.15 24.10
CA SER A 8 15.06 -41.33 24.58
C SER A 8 15.91 -42.22 23.65
N GLY A 9 16.98 -41.62 23.10
CA GLY A 9 18.10 -42.33 22.51
C GLY A 9 19.03 -41.47 21.68
N GLU A 10 19.95 -40.74 22.31
CA GLU A 10 21.32 -40.47 21.84
C GLU A 10 22.24 -41.63 22.30
N PRO A 11 23.55 -41.77 22.01
CA PRO A 11 24.51 -40.83 21.41
C PRO A 11 25.66 -41.48 20.55
N ASP A 12 26.68 -40.66 20.28
CA ASP A 12 28.14 -40.95 20.08
C ASP A 12 28.59 -41.39 18.70
N SER A 13 29.74 -41.03 18.16
CA SER A 13 31.00 -40.42 18.61
C SER A 13 31.98 -40.31 17.43
N ARG A 14 32.79 -39.23 17.44
CA ARG A 14 34.26 -39.15 17.19
C ARG A 14 34.91 -39.76 15.93
N LEU A 15 35.77 -39.04 15.24
CA LEU A 15 37.24 -38.83 15.34
C LEU A 15 37.75 -38.25 14.01
N SER A 16 38.35 -37.08 14.00
CA SER A 16 39.78 -36.75 14.00
C SER A 16 40.61 -37.18 12.75
N GLY A 17 41.37 -36.23 12.23
CA GLY A 17 42.56 -36.50 11.41
C GLY A 17 43.01 -35.36 10.51
N GLU A 18 43.73 -34.37 11.01
CA GLU A 18 44.85 -33.72 10.32
C GLU A 18 46.09 -34.61 10.47
N PRO A 19 47.26 -34.38 9.85
CA PRO A 19 47.83 -33.20 9.22
C PRO A 19 48.84 -33.43 8.04
N ASP A 20 49.49 -32.30 7.68
CA ASP A 20 50.90 -32.15 7.19
C ASP A 20 51.23 -32.48 5.73
N SER A 21 52.00 -31.75 5.02
CA SER A 21 53.22 -30.98 5.11
C SER A 21 53.84 -30.69 3.75
N ARG A 22 54.40 -29.49 3.61
CA ARG A 22 55.75 -29.13 3.04
C ARG A 22 56.11 -29.52 1.58
N LEU A 23 56.66 -28.71 0.79
CA LEU A 23 57.89 -27.96 0.66
C LEU A 23 58.16 -27.54 -0.79
N SER A 24 58.59 -26.35 -1.00
CA SER A 24 59.81 -25.79 -1.59
C SER A 24 60.11 -25.94 -3.10
N GLY A 25 60.58 -24.83 -3.67
CA GLY A 25 61.48 -24.81 -4.81
C GLY A 25 61.31 -23.61 -5.75
N GLY A 26 62.04 -22.55 -5.58
CA GLY A 26 62.47 -21.67 -6.67
C GLY A 26 63.88 -22.10 -7.12
N PRO A 27 64.65 -21.35 -7.88
CA PRO A 27 64.43 -20.18 -8.75
C PRO A 27 64.98 -20.40 -10.19
N ASP A 28 64.88 -19.44 -11.08
CA ASP A 28 65.94 -18.80 -11.86
C ASP A 28 65.57 -18.37 -13.28
N SER A 29 65.91 -17.12 -13.51
CA SER A 29 66.60 -16.47 -14.65
C SER A 29 66.23 -16.72 -16.13
N GLY A 30 66.03 -15.61 -16.83
CA GLY A 30 66.12 -15.56 -18.29
C GLY A 30 65.76 -14.21 -18.91
N LEU A 31 66.73 -13.31 -18.97
CA LEU A 31 66.76 -12.08 -19.76
C LEU A 31 66.58 -12.37 -21.24
N SER A 32 65.73 -11.64 -21.95
CA SER A 32 66.15 -11.04 -23.24
C SER A 32 65.16 -9.99 -23.73
N GLY A 33 65.67 -8.79 -24.05
CA GLY A 33 64.94 -7.64 -24.51
C GLY A 33 64.54 -7.75 -25.98
N ARG A 34 63.45 -7.08 -26.30
CA ARG A 34 63.24 -6.53 -27.66
C ARG A 34 62.56 -5.17 -27.58
N ARG A 35 63.21 -4.21 -28.14
CA ARG A 35 62.75 -2.85 -28.44
C ARG A 35 61.57 -2.94 -29.42
N GLY A 36 60.52 -2.25 -29.15
CA GLY A 36 59.38 -2.05 -30.06
C GLY A 36 58.86 -0.62 -29.91
N GLY A 37 58.90 0.08 -31.03
CA GLY A 37 58.67 1.49 -31.17
C GLY A 37 57.25 2.03 -30.83
N PRO A 38 57.09 3.38 -30.90
CA PRO A 38 55.90 4.04 -30.41
C PRO A 38 54.68 3.78 -31.32
N ARG A 39 53.56 3.30 -30.73
CA ARG A 39 52.27 3.20 -31.39
C ARG A 39 51.61 4.58 -31.49
N PRO A 40 50.95 4.94 -32.62
CA PRO A 40 50.31 6.24 -32.79
C PRO A 40 49.12 6.39 -31.85
N GLY A 41 49.02 7.58 -31.29
CA GLY A 41 48.02 7.99 -30.33
C GLY A 41 46.57 7.78 -30.81
N ARG A 42 45.82 6.96 -30.07
CA ARG A 42 44.36 6.89 -30.16
C ARG A 42 43.79 8.14 -29.52
N THR A 43 43.42 9.14 -30.33
CA THR A 43 42.65 10.29 -29.90
C THR A 43 41.39 9.80 -29.21
N ARG A 44 41.34 9.98 -27.89
CA ARG A 44 40.11 9.85 -27.10
C ARG A 44 39.16 10.92 -27.62
N ARG A 45 38.19 10.53 -28.43
CA ARG A 45 36.99 11.32 -28.66
C ARG A 45 36.31 11.50 -27.31
N THR A 46 36.52 12.64 -26.68
CA THR A 46 35.70 13.17 -25.59
C THR A 46 34.37 13.55 -26.20
N GLY A 47 33.50 12.54 -26.37
CA GLY A 47 32.09 12.78 -26.60
C GLY A 47 31.55 13.48 -25.36
N SER A 48 31.25 14.76 -25.45
CA SER A 48 30.48 15.48 -24.45
C SER A 48 29.12 14.80 -24.33
N ARG A 49 29.04 13.88 -23.41
CA ARG A 49 27.74 13.43 -22.88
C ARG A 49 27.22 14.66 -22.13
N SER A 50 26.26 15.38 -22.70
CA SER A 50 25.35 16.25 -21.98
C SER A 50 24.57 15.40 -20.99
N GLY A 51 25.24 15.07 -19.88
CA GLY A 51 24.67 14.34 -18.78
C GLY A 51 23.64 15.25 -18.12
N ALA A 52 22.39 14.88 -18.14
CA ALA A 52 21.44 15.36 -17.15
C ALA A 52 22.10 15.24 -15.76
N PRO A 53 21.90 16.19 -14.86
CA PRO A 53 22.60 16.23 -13.58
C PRO A 53 22.46 14.90 -12.86
N GLY A 54 23.59 14.27 -12.52
CA GLY A 54 23.68 12.90 -12.00
C GLY A 54 23.02 12.65 -10.63
N TRP A 55 22.29 13.65 -10.11
CA TRP A 55 21.51 13.55 -8.87
C TRP A 55 20.08 12.98 -9.08
N LEU A 56 19.58 12.88 -10.31
CA LEU A 56 18.29 12.26 -10.60
C LEU A 56 18.42 10.76 -10.84
N GLY A 57 18.70 10.00 -9.78
CA GLY A 57 18.53 8.55 -9.77
C GLY A 57 17.06 8.15 -9.91
N SER A 58 16.79 6.86 -10.19
CA SER A 58 15.42 6.35 -10.28
C SER A 58 14.62 6.56 -8.98
N GLY A 59 15.28 6.56 -7.83
CA GLY A 59 14.67 6.82 -6.53
C GLY A 59 14.18 8.25 -6.37
N THR A 60 15.00 9.23 -6.74
CA THR A 60 14.64 10.65 -6.68
C THR A 60 13.54 11.01 -7.67
N ALA A 61 13.53 10.40 -8.87
CA ALA A 61 12.43 10.57 -9.82
C ALA A 61 11.11 10.01 -9.29
N ASN A 62 11.12 8.84 -8.62
CA ASN A 62 9.94 8.29 -7.96
C ASN A 62 9.48 9.21 -6.81
N ALA A 63 10.38 9.66 -5.96
CA ALA A 63 10.08 10.58 -4.86
C ALA A 63 9.42 11.88 -5.36
N ALA A 64 10.00 12.51 -6.40
CA ALA A 64 9.43 13.69 -7.02
C ALA A 64 8.05 13.42 -7.64
N GLY A 65 7.88 12.27 -8.29
CA GLY A 65 6.60 11.85 -8.85
C GLY A 65 5.52 11.62 -7.78
N LEU A 66 5.85 10.97 -6.66
CA LEU A 66 4.93 10.79 -5.53
C LEU A 66 4.49 12.13 -4.95
N ALA A 67 5.44 13.05 -4.73
CA ALA A 67 5.16 14.39 -4.22
C ALA A 67 4.26 15.19 -5.16
N ALA A 68 4.59 15.20 -6.45
CA ALA A 68 3.80 15.89 -7.47
C ALA A 68 2.39 15.29 -7.61
N GLY A 69 2.25 13.95 -7.62
CA GLY A 69 0.96 13.29 -7.71
C GLY A 69 0.08 13.52 -6.49
N TYR A 70 0.66 13.56 -5.29
CA TYR A 70 -0.06 13.93 -4.07
C TYR A 70 -0.54 15.39 -4.12
N ALA A 71 0.29 16.30 -4.62
CA ALA A 71 -0.10 17.71 -4.83
C ALA A 71 -1.24 17.83 -5.85
N LEU A 72 -1.20 17.05 -6.93
CA LEU A 72 -2.29 16.99 -7.91
C LEU A 72 -3.60 16.47 -7.29
N ASP A 73 -3.56 15.40 -6.47
CA ASP A 73 -4.75 14.95 -5.72
C ASP A 73 -5.27 16.07 -4.81
N ALA A 74 -4.39 16.71 -4.05
CA ALA A 74 -4.78 17.76 -3.12
C ALA A 74 -5.40 18.99 -3.81
N LEU A 75 -4.95 19.33 -5.03
CA LEU A 75 -5.41 20.50 -5.79
C LEU A 75 -6.61 20.22 -6.69
N LEU A 76 -6.60 19.08 -7.38
CA LEU A 76 -7.59 18.76 -8.41
C LEU A 76 -8.65 17.78 -7.91
N GLY A 77 -8.28 16.84 -7.01
CA GLY A 77 -9.10 15.69 -6.63
C GLY A 77 -9.25 14.70 -7.77
N ASP A 78 -10.23 13.81 -7.63
CA ASP A 78 -10.46 12.75 -8.62
C ASP A 78 -11.03 13.33 -9.94
N PRO A 79 -10.60 12.79 -11.10
CA PRO A 79 -11.18 13.14 -12.38
C PRO A 79 -12.68 12.83 -12.42
N ARG A 80 -13.50 13.82 -12.78
CA ARG A 80 -14.97 13.66 -12.82
C ARG A 80 -15.46 12.75 -13.96
N ARG A 81 -14.68 12.58 -15.02
CA ARG A 81 -14.99 11.75 -16.19
C ARG A 81 -13.76 10.95 -16.60
N GLY A 82 -13.95 9.72 -17.09
CA GLY A 82 -12.86 8.88 -17.57
C GLY A 82 -11.89 8.43 -16.46
N HIS A 83 -12.35 8.27 -15.21
CA HIS A 83 -11.50 7.88 -14.10
C HIS A 83 -10.86 6.50 -14.37
N PRO A 84 -9.50 6.38 -14.36
CA PRO A 84 -8.83 5.13 -14.72
C PRO A 84 -9.21 3.95 -13.84
N VAL A 85 -9.49 4.18 -12.56
CA VAL A 85 -9.95 3.13 -11.63
C VAL A 85 -11.35 2.62 -12.04
N ALA A 86 -12.22 3.48 -12.54
CA ALA A 86 -13.52 3.04 -13.08
C ALA A 86 -13.32 2.21 -14.35
N GLY A 87 -12.39 2.60 -15.24
CA GLY A 87 -11.99 1.80 -16.40
C GLY A 87 -11.44 0.43 -16.01
N PHE A 88 -10.60 0.40 -14.96
CA PHE A 88 -10.14 -0.86 -14.39
C PHE A 88 -11.30 -1.71 -13.83
N GLY A 89 -12.27 -1.09 -13.15
CA GLY A 89 -13.47 -1.79 -12.67
C GLY A 89 -14.27 -2.43 -13.80
N GLN A 90 -14.41 -1.74 -14.95
CA GLN A 90 -15.07 -2.29 -16.14
C GLN A 90 -14.28 -3.49 -16.72
N PHE A 91 -12.96 -3.37 -16.82
CA PHE A 91 -12.08 -4.48 -17.22
C PHE A 91 -12.22 -5.67 -16.27
N ALA A 92 -12.16 -5.45 -14.96
CA ALA A 92 -12.30 -6.50 -13.94
C ALA A 92 -13.69 -7.17 -14.03
N SER A 93 -14.77 -6.39 -14.22
CA SER A 93 -16.12 -6.94 -14.42
C SER A 93 -16.24 -7.77 -15.70
N ALA A 94 -15.60 -7.35 -16.81
CA ALA A 94 -15.58 -8.13 -18.04
C ALA A 94 -14.82 -9.45 -17.87
N LEU A 95 -13.70 -9.41 -17.13
CA LEU A 95 -12.90 -10.59 -16.79
C LEU A 95 -13.65 -11.53 -15.84
N GLU A 96 -14.33 -10.98 -14.82
CA GLU A 96 -15.18 -11.75 -13.91
C GLU A 96 -16.24 -12.53 -14.66
N ARG A 97 -16.99 -11.89 -15.58
CA ARG A 97 -18.04 -12.57 -16.36
C ARG A 97 -17.53 -13.79 -17.14
N ARG A 98 -16.25 -13.79 -17.55
CA ARG A 98 -15.63 -14.90 -18.29
C ARG A 98 -15.06 -15.98 -17.41
N MET A 99 -14.60 -15.62 -16.20
CA MET A 99 -13.85 -16.51 -15.31
C MET A 99 -14.64 -16.95 -14.07
N TYR A 100 -15.83 -16.36 -13.85
CA TYR A 100 -16.59 -16.66 -12.65
C TYR A 100 -16.99 -18.14 -12.58
N GLN A 101 -16.53 -18.77 -11.53
CA GLN A 101 -17.02 -20.06 -11.04
C GLN A 101 -16.98 -19.99 -9.50
N PRO A 102 -17.92 -20.64 -8.77
CA PRO A 102 -17.97 -20.59 -7.31
C PRO A 102 -16.85 -21.43 -6.67
N ARG A 103 -15.60 -21.23 -7.11
CA ARG A 103 -14.39 -21.98 -6.72
C ARG A 103 -13.25 -21.01 -6.38
N ARG A 104 -12.46 -21.37 -5.36
CA ARG A 104 -11.28 -20.57 -4.97
C ARG A 104 -10.21 -20.48 -6.08
N ALA A 105 -9.98 -21.56 -6.81
CA ALA A 105 -8.98 -21.58 -7.90
C ALA A 105 -9.33 -20.59 -9.02
N SER A 106 -10.61 -20.54 -9.43
CA SER A 106 -11.09 -19.57 -10.43
C SER A 106 -10.91 -18.13 -9.93
N GLY A 107 -11.25 -17.85 -8.67
CA GLY A 107 -11.02 -16.54 -8.06
C GLY A 107 -9.54 -16.18 -7.95
N ALA A 108 -8.66 -17.14 -7.67
CA ALA A 108 -7.22 -16.92 -7.65
C ALA A 108 -6.67 -16.58 -9.05
N GLY A 109 -7.08 -17.32 -10.09
CA GLY A 109 -6.73 -17.01 -11.48
C GLY A 109 -7.23 -15.63 -11.92
N PHE A 110 -8.48 -15.30 -11.56
CA PHE A 110 -9.05 -13.98 -11.80
C PHE A 110 -8.23 -12.87 -11.12
N ALA A 111 -7.94 -12.98 -9.82
CA ALA A 111 -7.16 -11.99 -9.08
C ALA A 111 -5.73 -11.86 -9.65
N ALA A 112 -5.09 -12.98 -9.99
CA ALA A 112 -3.75 -12.98 -10.59
C ALA A 112 -3.71 -12.23 -11.93
N LEU A 113 -4.68 -12.45 -12.82
CA LEU A 113 -4.77 -11.75 -14.11
C LEU A 113 -5.13 -10.29 -13.93
N ALA A 114 -6.16 -10.00 -13.12
CA ALA A 114 -6.63 -8.63 -12.94
C ALA A 114 -5.58 -7.72 -12.28
N VAL A 115 -4.80 -8.22 -11.33
CA VAL A 115 -3.68 -7.47 -10.70
C VAL A 115 -2.42 -7.56 -11.56
N GLY A 116 -2.14 -8.72 -12.17
CA GLY A 116 -0.94 -8.94 -12.96
C GLY A 116 -0.82 -8.02 -14.17
N VAL A 117 -1.93 -7.74 -14.85
CA VAL A 117 -1.94 -6.84 -16.02
C VAL A 117 -1.50 -5.41 -15.64
N PRO A 118 -2.11 -4.71 -14.66
CA PRO A 118 -1.62 -3.39 -14.21
C PRO A 118 -0.17 -3.40 -13.71
N VAL A 119 0.24 -4.44 -12.99
CA VAL A 119 1.64 -4.60 -12.53
C VAL A 119 2.59 -4.72 -13.72
N ALA A 120 2.27 -5.53 -14.72
CA ALA A 120 3.08 -5.69 -15.93
C ALA A 120 3.17 -4.39 -16.74
N LEU A 121 2.06 -3.68 -16.91
CA LEU A 121 2.03 -2.36 -17.57
C LEU A 121 2.88 -1.33 -16.82
N GLY A 122 2.76 -1.28 -15.49
CA GLY A 122 3.61 -0.44 -14.64
C GLY A 122 5.09 -0.80 -14.74
N GLY A 123 5.41 -2.10 -14.83
CA GLY A 123 6.76 -2.61 -15.03
C GLY A 123 7.33 -2.21 -16.39
N ALA A 124 6.56 -2.40 -17.45
CA ALA A 124 6.96 -1.99 -18.81
C ALA A 124 7.22 -0.47 -18.90
N ALA A 125 6.32 0.35 -18.32
CA ALA A 125 6.49 1.80 -18.24
C ALA A 125 7.73 2.20 -17.43
N ALA A 126 7.99 1.51 -16.32
CA ALA A 126 9.19 1.73 -15.50
C ALA A 126 10.49 1.39 -16.26
N VAL A 127 10.48 0.32 -17.06
CA VAL A 127 11.61 -0.07 -17.92
C VAL A 127 11.80 0.93 -19.07
N ALA A 128 10.73 1.33 -19.75
CA ALA A 128 10.77 2.29 -20.86
C ALA A 128 11.32 3.66 -20.42
N THR A 129 11.09 4.05 -19.16
CA THR A 129 11.53 5.34 -18.61
C THR A 129 12.81 5.26 -17.78
N ARG A 130 13.50 4.11 -17.73
CA ARG A 130 14.69 3.92 -16.86
C ARG A 130 15.81 4.94 -17.07
N HIS A 131 15.96 5.46 -18.28
CA HIS A 131 16.97 6.46 -18.67
C HIS A 131 16.39 7.87 -18.87
N ARG A 132 15.12 8.08 -18.52
CA ARG A 132 14.39 9.34 -18.70
C ARG A 132 13.77 9.78 -17.38
N PRO A 133 14.54 10.35 -16.43
CA PRO A 133 14.07 10.62 -15.07
C PRO A 133 12.85 11.55 -15.01
N LEU A 134 12.76 12.55 -15.87
CA LEU A 134 11.60 13.45 -15.93
C LEU A 134 10.35 12.73 -16.42
N ALA A 135 10.45 11.89 -17.47
CA ALA A 135 9.34 11.10 -17.94
C ALA A 135 8.87 10.10 -16.87
N ARG A 136 9.81 9.49 -16.14
CA ARG A 136 9.51 8.62 -14.99
C ARG A 136 8.78 9.39 -13.89
N ALA A 137 9.27 10.55 -13.49
CA ALA A 137 8.61 11.38 -12.48
C ALA A 137 7.19 11.78 -12.92
N ALA A 138 7.00 12.17 -14.18
CA ALA A 138 5.69 12.51 -14.72
C ALA A 138 4.71 11.31 -14.72
N LEU A 139 5.17 10.12 -15.12
CA LEU A 139 4.33 8.92 -15.07
C LEU A 139 3.99 8.50 -13.64
N VAL A 140 4.96 8.59 -12.70
CA VAL A 140 4.68 8.31 -11.29
C VAL A 140 3.72 9.36 -10.72
N ALA A 141 3.86 10.64 -11.08
CA ALA A 141 2.95 11.69 -10.65
C ALA A 141 1.52 11.45 -11.15
N ALA A 142 1.37 11.15 -12.44
CA ALA A 142 0.06 10.82 -13.02
C ALA A 142 -0.56 9.58 -12.37
N ALA A 143 0.21 8.49 -12.21
CA ALA A 143 -0.27 7.28 -11.56
C ALA A 143 -0.64 7.54 -10.09
N THR A 144 0.16 8.28 -9.35
CA THR A 144 -0.13 8.63 -7.95
C THR A 144 -1.42 9.43 -7.86
N TRP A 145 -1.60 10.47 -8.67
CA TRP A 145 -2.83 11.24 -8.72
C TRP A 145 -4.07 10.39 -9.05
N MET A 146 -3.95 9.48 -10.01
CA MET A 146 -5.07 8.61 -10.43
C MET A 146 -5.45 7.56 -9.37
N VAL A 147 -4.54 7.15 -8.49
CA VAL A 147 -4.83 6.10 -7.49
C VAL A 147 -5.15 6.66 -6.10
N LEU A 148 -4.74 7.90 -5.81
CA LEU A 148 -5.10 8.57 -4.56
C LEU A 148 -6.57 9.01 -4.58
N GLY A 149 -7.16 9.12 -3.40
CA GLY A 149 -8.51 9.62 -3.18
C GLY A 149 -8.60 10.51 -1.93
N GLY A 150 -7.47 11.09 -1.50
CA GLY A 150 -7.38 11.82 -0.24
C GLY A 150 -8.23 13.10 -0.20
N ARG A 151 -8.28 13.86 -1.29
CA ARG A 151 -9.13 15.04 -1.39
C ARG A 151 -10.60 14.67 -1.41
N THR A 152 -10.98 13.68 -2.21
CA THR A 152 -12.37 13.23 -2.34
C THR A 152 -12.89 12.69 -1.01
N LEU A 153 -12.10 11.86 -0.30
CA LEU A 153 -12.44 11.37 1.03
C LEU A 153 -12.76 12.50 2.02
N ARG A 154 -11.87 13.49 2.13
CA ARG A 154 -12.07 14.63 3.04
C ARG A 154 -13.24 15.51 2.62
N ARG A 155 -13.46 15.66 1.31
CA ARG A 155 -14.61 16.41 0.78
C ARG A 155 -15.93 15.72 1.13
N GLU A 156 -16.05 14.41 0.94
CA GLU A 156 -17.26 13.67 1.27
C GLU A 156 -17.53 13.70 2.79
N ALA A 157 -16.50 13.56 3.63
CA ALA A 157 -16.62 13.75 5.08
C ALA A 157 -17.11 15.16 5.44
N THR A 158 -16.59 16.21 4.78
CA THR A 158 -17.03 17.59 5.00
C THR A 158 -18.49 17.80 4.58
N LEU A 159 -18.88 17.25 3.41
CA LEU A 159 -20.25 17.34 2.92
C LEU A 159 -21.23 16.59 3.83
N MET A 160 -20.81 15.43 4.38
CA MET A 160 -21.58 14.72 5.41
C MET A 160 -21.77 15.57 6.65
N SER A 161 -20.72 16.18 7.19
CA SER A 161 -20.81 17.09 8.34
C SER A 161 -21.75 18.28 8.06
N GLN A 162 -21.75 18.83 6.84
CA GLN A 162 -22.64 19.90 6.43
C GLN A 162 -24.11 19.47 6.35
N ALA A 163 -24.40 18.26 5.83
CA ALA A 163 -25.74 17.71 5.79
C ALA A 163 -26.31 17.53 7.21
N LEU A 164 -25.52 16.90 8.11
CA LEU A 164 -25.91 16.73 9.51
C LEU A 164 -26.11 18.08 10.24
N ARG A 165 -25.29 19.10 9.96
CA ARG A 165 -25.46 20.45 10.53
C ARG A 165 -26.79 21.10 10.13
N ARG A 166 -27.30 20.76 8.93
CA ARG A 166 -28.60 21.26 8.44
C ARG A 166 -29.77 20.39 8.86
N ALA A 167 -29.52 19.34 9.66
CA ALA A 167 -30.49 18.29 9.99
C ALA A 167 -31.10 17.59 8.74
N ASP A 168 -30.37 17.60 7.62
CA ASP A 168 -30.78 16.96 6.36
C ASP A 168 -30.32 15.48 6.36
N LEU A 169 -31.06 14.64 7.08
CA LEU A 169 -30.78 13.21 7.17
C LEU A 169 -30.89 12.49 5.82
N PRO A 170 -31.85 12.81 4.92
CA PRO A 170 -31.88 12.21 3.59
C PRO A 170 -30.59 12.46 2.80
N ALA A 171 -30.10 13.69 2.75
CA ALA A 171 -28.84 14.01 2.08
C ALA A 171 -27.65 13.32 2.76
N ALA A 172 -27.61 13.28 4.11
CA ALA A 172 -26.55 12.58 4.85
C ALA A 172 -26.54 11.07 4.54
N ARG A 173 -27.70 10.42 4.49
CA ARG A 173 -27.82 9.00 4.12
C ARG A 173 -27.33 8.73 2.69
N GLN A 174 -27.71 9.59 1.74
CA GLN A 174 -27.20 9.48 0.36
C GLN A 174 -25.67 9.61 0.30
N ARG A 175 -25.08 10.53 1.09
CA ARG A 175 -23.62 10.73 1.16
C ARG A 175 -22.88 9.51 1.69
N LEU A 176 -23.45 8.75 2.63
CA LEU A 176 -22.79 7.58 3.19
C LEU A 176 -22.44 6.54 2.11
N GLY A 177 -23.28 6.40 1.08
CA GLY A 177 -23.02 5.50 -0.06
C GLY A 177 -21.76 5.84 -0.87
N HIS A 178 -21.21 7.06 -0.75
CA HIS A 178 -19.92 7.42 -1.35
C HIS A 178 -18.72 7.05 -0.47
N LEU A 179 -18.94 6.69 0.79
CA LEU A 179 -17.91 6.40 1.76
C LEU A 179 -17.81 4.91 2.09
N CYS A 180 -18.92 4.21 2.18
CA CYS A 180 -18.97 2.79 2.49
C CYS A 180 -20.23 2.11 1.96
N GLY A 181 -20.19 0.76 1.87
CA GLY A 181 -21.32 -0.06 1.40
C GLY A 181 -22.35 -0.40 2.51
N ARG A 182 -22.40 0.37 3.61
CA ARG A 182 -23.38 0.17 4.70
C ARG A 182 -24.74 0.67 4.27
N ASP A 183 -25.81 -0.05 4.65
CA ASP A 183 -27.18 0.40 4.43
C ASP A 183 -27.48 1.64 5.29
N PRO A 184 -27.77 2.81 4.70
CA PRO A 184 -28.00 4.03 5.43
C PRO A 184 -29.45 4.24 5.88
N ALA A 185 -30.40 3.41 5.43
CA ALA A 185 -31.84 3.71 5.53
C ALA A 185 -32.34 3.93 6.96
N ALA A 186 -31.84 3.14 7.91
CA ALA A 186 -32.27 3.19 9.31
C ALA A 186 -31.31 3.96 10.23
N LEU A 187 -30.19 4.54 9.70
CA LEU A 187 -29.19 5.18 10.53
C LEU A 187 -29.65 6.56 11.00
N ASP A 188 -29.53 6.82 12.31
CA ASP A 188 -29.69 8.13 12.93
C ASP A 188 -28.41 9.01 12.77
N GLU A 189 -28.45 10.25 13.26
CA GLU A 189 -27.31 11.19 13.15
C GLU A 189 -26.03 10.65 13.83
N PRO A 190 -26.05 10.14 15.08
CA PRO A 190 -24.86 9.55 15.70
C PRO A 190 -24.31 8.33 14.95
N GLU A 191 -25.16 7.50 14.35
CA GLU A 191 -24.74 6.34 13.58
C GLU A 191 -24.15 6.73 12.22
N LEU A 192 -24.70 7.76 11.56
CA LEU A 192 -24.13 8.36 10.35
C LEU A 192 -22.76 8.98 10.64
N ALA A 193 -22.63 9.68 11.78
CA ALA A 193 -21.37 10.23 12.21
C ALA A 193 -20.34 9.13 12.50
N ARG A 194 -20.73 8.05 13.19
CA ARG A 194 -19.88 6.89 13.47
C ARG A 194 -19.42 6.21 12.18
N ALA A 195 -20.36 5.89 11.30
CA ALA A 195 -20.06 5.24 10.01
C ALA A 195 -19.09 6.08 9.16
N THR A 196 -19.25 7.41 9.20
CA THR A 196 -18.36 8.34 8.49
C THR A 196 -16.95 8.34 9.09
N VAL A 197 -16.82 8.39 10.43
CA VAL A 197 -15.52 8.38 11.11
C VAL A 197 -14.79 7.06 10.86
N GLU A 198 -15.47 5.91 10.96
CA GLU A 198 -14.94 4.58 10.64
C GLU A 198 -14.43 4.55 9.19
N SER A 199 -15.24 5.00 8.25
CA SER A 199 -14.89 5.04 6.83
C SER A 199 -13.71 5.97 6.53
N VAL A 200 -13.64 7.14 7.18
CA VAL A 200 -12.48 8.04 7.05
C VAL A 200 -11.22 7.40 7.59
N ALA A 201 -11.30 6.68 8.72
CA ALA A 201 -10.15 5.99 9.29
C ALA A 201 -9.59 4.92 8.35
N GLU A 202 -10.45 4.04 7.85
CA GLU A 202 -10.11 2.94 6.94
C GLU A 202 -9.61 3.47 5.59
N ASN A 203 -10.35 4.36 4.94
CA ASN A 203 -9.97 4.91 3.64
C ASN A 203 -8.74 5.84 3.68
N THR A 204 -8.37 6.37 4.84
CA THR A 204 -7.08 7.06 5.00
C THR A 204 -5.92 6.08 4.75
N SER A 205 -6.03 4.83 5.21
CA SER A 205 -5.08 3.78 4.85
C SER A 205 -5.17 3.44 3.37
N ASP A 206 -6.34 3.05 2.90
CA ASP A 206 -6.51 2.39 1.61
C ASP A 206 -6.39 3.33 0.42
N ALA A 207 -6.89 4.55 0.54
CA ALA A 207 -6.88 5.51 -0.56
C ALA A 207 -5.72 6.51 -0.50
N VAL A 208 -4.91 6.53 0.59
CA VAL A 208 -3.80 7.50 0.71
C VAL A 208 -2.50 6.83 1.12
N VAL A 209 -2.45 6.21 2.31
CA VAL A 209 -1.18 5.72 2.87
C VAL A 209 -0.66 4.53 2.09
N ALA A 210 -1.50 3.55 1.77
CA ALA A 210 -1.08 2.34 1.09
C ALA A 210 -0.60 2.58 -0.35
N PRO A 211 -1.28 3.38 -1.19
CA PRO A 211 -0.71 3.77 -2.48
C PRO A 211 0.65 4.44 -2.36
N LEU A 212 0.85 5.35 -1.39
CA LEU A 212 2.13 6.01 -1.17
C LEU A 212 3.23 5.02 -0.74
N VAL A 213 2.92 4.08 0.16
CA VAL A 213 3.85 3.03 0.58
C VAL A 213 4.25 2.15 -0.61
N TRP A 214 3.30 1.62 -1.36
CA TRP A 214 3.60 0.74 -2.49
C TRP A 214 4.25 1.49 -3.65
N GLY A 215 3.89 2.76 -3.86
CA GLY A 215 4.58 3.65 -4.80
C GLY A 215 6.03 3.90 -4.43
N ALA A 216 6.33 4.07 -3.14
CA ALA A 216 7.69 4.23 -2.65
C ALA A 216 8.52 2.94 -2.78
N VAL A 217 7.93 1.79 -2.44
CA VAL A 217 8.61 0.48 -2.44
C VAL A 217 8.83 -0.06 -3.85
N ALA A 218 7.83 0.02 -4.71
CA ALA A 218 7.83 -0.63 -6.02
C ALA A 218 7.54 0.30 -7.20
N GLY A 219 7.38 1.62 -7.00
CA GLY A 219 7.12 2.59 -8.05
C GLY A 219 5.80 2.36 -8.78
N LEU A 220 5.81 2.51 -10.12
CA LEU A 220 4.60 2.33 -10.95
C LEU A 220 3.93 0.95 -10.77
N PRO A 221 4.65 -0.19 -10.80
CA PRO A 221 4.04 -1.49 -10.52
C PRO A 221 3.34 -1.56 -9.16
N GLY A 222 3.95 -0.95 -8.13
CA GLY A 222 3.39 -0.92 -6.78
C GLY A 222 2.11 -0.09 -6.70
N LEU A 223 2.10 1.10 -7.27
CA LEU A 223 0.92 1.97 -7.35
C LEU A 223 -0.25 1.27 -8.03
N LEU A 224 -0.02 0.76 -9.24
CA LEU A 224 -1.08 0.15 -10.05
C LEU A 224 -1.53 -1.20 -9.49
N GLY A 225 -0.59 -2.02 -9.00
CA GLY A 225 -0.88 -3.33 -8.42
C GLY A 225 -1.68 -3.23 -7.13
N TYR A 226 -1.27 -2.34 -6.22
CA TYR A 226 -2.02 -2.09 -4.99
C TYR A 226 -3.44 -1.61 -5.29
N ARG A 227 -3.58 -0.58 -6.15
CA ARG A 227 -4.91 -0.05 -6.46
C ARG A 227 -5.81 -1.08 -7.13
N ALA A 228 -5.25 -1.93 -8.00
CA ALA A 228 -5.97 -3.03 -8.60
C ALA A 228 -6.46 -4.04 -7.55
N ALA A 229 -5.59 -4.48 -6.63
CA ALA A 229 -5.96 -5.42 -5.56
C ALA A 229 -7.06 -4.85 -4.66
N ASN A 230 -6.90 -3.61 -4.20
CA ASN A 230 -7.88 -2.92 -3.36
C ASN A 230 -9.24 -2.74 -4.08
N THR A 231 -9.22 -2.43 -5.39
CA THR A 231 -10.46 -2.34 -6.18
C THR A 231 -11.12 -3.71 -6.34
N LEU A 232 -10.35 -4.79 -6.51
CA LEU A 232 -10.91 -6.15 -6.60
C LEU A 232 -11.54 -6.59 -5.29
N ASP A 233 -10.93 -6.27 -4.15
CA ASP A 233 -11.54 -6.56 -2.84
C ASP A 233 -12.89 -5.85 -2.71
N ALA A 234 -12.96 -4.57 -3.03
CA ALA A 234 -14.21 -3.81 -3.02
C ALA A 234 -15.28 -4.40 -3.95
N MET A 235 -14.88 -5.01 -5.10
CA MET A 235 -15.81 -5.59 -6.09
C MET A 235 -16.28 -7.00 -5.71
N VAL A 236 -15.37 -7.86 -5.26
CA VAL A 236 -15.65 -9.30 -5.10
C VAL A 236 -15.20 -9.89 -3.75
N GLY A 237 -14.49 -9.12 -2.89
CA GLY A 237 -13.96 -9.58 -1.60
C GLY A 237 -15.01 -9.66 -0.50
N HIS A 238 -16.18 -9.06 -0.69
CA HIS A 238 -17.23 -9.05 0.32
C HIS A 238 -17.92 -10.41 0.47
N ARG A 239 -18.46 -10.67 1.68
CA ARG A 239 -19.05 -11.97 2.08
C ARG A 239 -20.44 -12.25 1.50
N ALA A 240 -20.76 -11.75 0.28
CA ALA A 240 -21.96 -12.18 -0.43
C ALA A 240 -21.81 -13.66 -0.83
N GLU A 241 -22.91 -14.41 -0.86
CA GLU A 241 -22.91 -15.82 -1.19
C GLU A 241 -22.21 -16.12 -2.51
N ARG A 242 -22.47 -15.31 -3.54
CA ARG A 242 -21.82 -15.36 -4.84
C ARG A 242 -20.28 -15.36 -4.73
N TYR A 243 -19.71 -14.53 -3.87
CA TYR A 243 -18.27 -14.29 -3.79
C TYR A 243 -17.58 -15.03 -2.64
N ALA A 244 -18.30 -15.76 -1.80
CA ALA A 244 -17.77 -16.43 -0.61
C ALA A 244 -16.54 -17.32 -0.88
N ARG A 245 -16.47 -17.95 -2.07
CA ARG A 245 -15.31 -18.74 -2.52
C ARG A 245 -14.47 -17.99 -3.56
N PHE A 246 -15.11 -17.38 -4.54
CA PHE A 246 -14.45 -16.69 -5.64
C PHE A 246 -13.65 -15.47 -5.16
N GLY A 247 -14.20 -14.64 -4.28
CA GLY A 247 -13.55 -13.43 -3.76
C GLY A 247 -12.42 -13.66 -2.77
N THR A 248 -12.23 -14.90 -2.26
CA THR A 248 -11.26 -15.20 -1.19
C THR A 248 -9.83 -14.73 -1.54
N ALA A 249 -9.39 -14.89 -2.79
CA ALA A 249 -8.04 -14.53 -3.20
C ALA A 249 -7.86 -13.01 -3.25
N ALA A 250 -8.86 -12.27 -3.74
CA ALA A 250 -8.84 -10.80 -3.76
C ALA A 250 -8.80 -10.23 -2.35
N ALA A 251 -9.69 -10.69 -1.46
CA ALA A 251 -9.74 -10.24 -0.07
C ALA A 251 -8.42 -10.51 0.68
N ARG A 252 -7.85 -11.71 0.56
CA ARG A 252 -6.57 -12.04 1.21
C ARG A 252 -5.39 -11.26 0.65
N LEU A 253 -5.38 -10.99 -0.65
CA LEU A 253 -4.34 -10.18 -1.27
C LEU A 253 -4.39 -8.74 -0.76
N ASP A 254 -5.58 -8.15 -0.70
CA ASP A 254 -5.77 -6.81 -0.14
C ASP A 254 -5.37 -6.78 1.34
N ASP A 255 -5.83 -7.74 2.14
CA ASP A 255 -5.43 -7.88 3.55
C ASP A 255 -3.90 -7.90 3.71
N LEU A 256 -3.20 -8.69 2.89
CA LEU A 256 -1.74 -8.80 2.93
C LEU A 256 -1.04 -7.49 2.54
N LEU A 257 -1.51 -6.84 1.48
CA LEU A 257 -0.94 -5.59 0.99
C LEU A 257 -1.17 -4.43 1.97
N ASN A 258 -2.22 -4.51 2.78
CA ASN A 258 -2.55 -3.50 3.80
C ASN A 258 -1.90 -3.73 5.16
N LEU A 259 -1.19 -4.85 5.41
CA LEU A 259 -0.58 -5.12 6.72
C LEU A 259 0.36 -4.01 7.19
N VAL A 260 1.26 -3.55 6.35
CA VAL A 260 2.20 -2.46 6.70
C VAL A 260 1.51 -1.09 6.64
N PRO A 261 0.78 -0.75 5.56
CA PRO A 261 0.11 0.54 5.47
C PRO A 261 -0.85 0.85 6.61
N SER A 262 -1.67 -0.10 7.02
CA SER A 262 -2.66 0.10 8.09
C SER A 262 -2.00 0.39 9.45
N ARG A 263 -0.91 -0.29 9.76
CA ARG A 263 -0.12 -0.06 10.98
C ARG A 263 0.58 1.30 10.93
N LEU A 264 1.14 1.66 9.79
CA LEU A 264 1.70 3.00 9.58
C LEU A 264 0.62 4.08 9.74
N THR A 265 -0.56 3.87 9.17
CA THR A 265 -1.72 4.76 9.33
C THR A 265 -2.09 4.92 10.81
N GLY A 266 -2.19 3.83 11.57
CA GLY A 266 -2.45 3.87 13.01
C GLY A 266 -1.41 4.68 13.79
N LEU A 267 -0.12 4.42 13.55
CA LEU A 267 0.97 5.14 14.20
C LEU A 267 0.99 6.64 13.85
N LEU A 268 0.79 6.99 12.58
CA LEU A 268 0.71 8.39 12.14
C LEU A 268 -0.52 9.09 12.71
N THR A 269 -1.65 8.38 12.84
CA THR A 269 -2.87 8.89 13.49
C THR A 269 -2.62 9.23 14.94
N ILE A 270 -1.95 8.36 15.68
CA ILE A 270 -1.55 8.58 17.07
C ILE A 270 -0.60 9.79 17.18
N ALA A 271 0.42 9.85 16.32
CA ALA A 271 1.37 10.96 16.31
C ALA A 271 0.71 12.31 16.01
N ALA A 272 -0.29 12.31 15.11
CA ALA A 272 -1.01 13.51 14.69
C ALA A 272 -2.21 13.87 15.59
N ALA A 273 -2.58 13.07 16.59
CA ALA A 273 -3.73 13.31 17.47
C ALA A 273 -3.79 14.73 18.07
N PRO A 274 -2.68 15.36 18.52
CA PRO A 274 -2.72 16.72 19.06
C PRO A 274 -3.20 17.80 18.07
N LEU A 275 -3.03 17.58 16.76
CA LEU A 275 -3.49 18.53 15.73
C LEU A 275 -5.01 18.71 15.72
N VAL A 276 -5.73 17.77 16.30
CA VAL A 276 -7.18 17.80 16.46
C VAL A 276 -7.60 17.84 17.93
N ARG A 277 -6.74 18.34 18.83
CA ARG A 277 -6.96 18.38 20.27
C ARG A 277 -7.22 16.99 20.88
N GLY A 278 -6.57 15.97 20.34
CA GLY A 278 -6.55 14.61 20.85
C GLY A 278 -5.33 14.35 21.72
N ASP A 279 -5.38 13.28 22.49
CA ASP A 279 -4.29 12.82 23.36
C ASP A 279 -3.58 11.62 22.70
N ARG A 280 -2.26 11.73 22.52
CA ARG A 280 -1.41 10.65 21.98
C ARG A 280 -1.39 9.43 22.89
N THR A 281 -1.33 9.64 24.21
CA THR A 281 -1.25 8.55 25.18
C THR A 281 -2.54 7.73 25.14
N ARG A 282 -3.68 8.39 25.16
CA ARG A 282 -4.98 7.73 25.02
C ARG A 282 -5.10 7.03 23.65
N ALA A 283 -4.71 7.69 22.56
CA ALA A 283 -4.75 7.09 21.23
C ALA A 283 -3.89 5.81 21.15
N TRP A 284 -2.70 5.82 21.75
CA TRP A 284 -1.84 4.66 21.85
C TRP A 284 -2.42 3.53 22.72
N GLN A 285 -3.00 3.87 23.87
CA GLN A 285 -3.62 2.90 24.78
C GLN A 285 -4.80 2.18 24.12
N VAL A 286 -5.72 2.95 23.52
CA VAL A 286 -6.87 2.40 22.77
C VAL A 286 -6.38 1.54 21.60
N TRP A 287 -5.44 2.05 20.80
CA TRP A 287 -4.88 1.30 19.68
C TRP A 287 -4.26 -0.03 20.12
N ARG A 288 -3.47 -0.04 21.18
CA ARG A 288 -2.84 -1.27 21.70
C ARG A 288 -3.85 -2.29 22.19
N ARG A 289 -4.90 -1.83 22.86
CA ARG A 289 -5.93 -2.68 23.46
C ARG A 289 -6.87 -3.25 22.40
N ASP A 290 -7.40 -2.40 21.51
CA ASP A 290 -8.61 -2.71 20.74
C ASP A 290 -8.31 -3.11 19.28
N ARG A 291 -7.13 -2.81 18.74
CA ARG A 291 -6.85 -3.01 17.30
C ARG A 291 -7.02 -4.45 16.81
N ALA A 292 -6.86 -5.43 17.68
CA ALA A 292 -6.94 -6.85 17.34
C ALA A 292 -8.36 -7.43 17.46
N ASP A 293 -9.29 -6.70 18.07
CA ASP A 293 -10.66 -7.15 18.27
C ASP A 293 -11.50 -7.04 17.00
N HIS A 294 -11.09 -6.17 16.07
CA HIS A 294 -11.77 -5.99 14.81
C HIS A 294 -11.60 -7.20 13.89
N PRO A 295 -12.67 -7.67 13.16
CA PRO A 295 -12.59 -8.85 12.28
C PRO A 295 -11.64 -8.68 11.08
N SER A 296 -11.36 -7.44 10.64
CA SER A 296 -10.30 -7.15 9.65
C SER A 296 -8.97 -6.90 10.37
N PRO A 297 -7.87 -7.55 9.94
CA PRO A 297 -6.55 -7.35 10.54
C PRO A 297 -5.97 -5.95 10.28
N ASN A 298 -6.60 -5.17 9.40
CA ASN A 298 -6.16 -3.87 8.92
C ASN A 298 -7.08 -2.73 9.38
N ALA A 299 -8.40 -2.83 9.21
CA ALA A 299 -9.34 -1.79 9.60
C ALA A 299 -9.23 -1.48 11.10
N GLY A 300 -9.08 -2.50 11.96
CA GLY A 300 -8.88 -2.31 13.40
C GLY A 300 -7.67 -1.44 13.76
N GLN A 301 -6.60 -1.48 12.97
CA GLN A 301 -5.43 -0.61 13.18
C GLN A 301 -5.78 0.86 12.99
N CYS A 302 -6.58 1.16 11.98
CA CYS A 302 -6.97 2.52 11.62
C CYS A 302 -8.07 3.05 12.52
N GLU A 303 -9.11 2.24 12.74
CA GLU A 303 -10.28 2.64 13.51
C GLU A 303 -9.96 2.80 15.01
N ALA A 304 -9.21 1.87 15.62
CA ALA A 304 -8.83 1.99 17.03
C ALA A 304 -7.94 3.21 17.29
N ALA A 305 -6.97 3.51 16.39
CA ALA A 305 -6.16 4.71 16.50
C ALA A 305 -7.01 5.99 16.37
N MET A 306 -7.95 6.01 15.43
CA MET A 306 -8.88 7.13 15.23
C MET A 306 -9.81 7.31 16.42
N ALA A 307 -10.38 6.21 16.96
CA ALA A 307 -11.23 6.24 18.16
C ALA A 307 -10.52 6.87 19.35
N GLY A 308 -9.29 6.42 19.62
CA GLY A 308 -8.47 6.96 20.70
C GLY A 308 -8.07 8.41 20.48
N ALA A 309 -7.67 8.80 19.26
CA ALA A 309 -7.28 10.17 18.92
C ALA A 309 -8.45 11.17 19.03
N LEU A 310 -9.65 10.75 18.66
CA LEU A 310 -10.85 11.59 18.77
C LEU A 310 -11.51 11.52 20.14
N GLY A 311 -11.19 10.51 20.95
CA GLY A 311 -11.81 10.27 22.23
C GLY A 311 -13.26 9.79 22.14
N VAL A 312 -13.56 8.95 21.15
CA VAL A 312 -14.90 8.40 20.84
C VAL A 312 -14.90 6.88 20.90
N ARG A 313 -16.09 6.29 20.77
CA ARG A 313 -16.28 4.85 20.62
C ARG A 313 -16.82 4.54 19.23
N LEU A 314 -16.11 3.67 18.51
CA LEU A 314 -16.49 3.13 17.20
C LEU A 314 -16.97 1.67 17.33
N GLY A 315 -17.44 1.06 16.25
CA GLY A 315 -17.98 -0.30 16.28
C GLY A 315 -19.46 -0.36 16.65
N GLY A 316 -19.93 -1.54 17.04
CA GLY A 316 -21.34 -1.81 17.32
C GLY A 316 -22.07 -2.42 16.12
N ARG A 317 -23.39 -2.28 16.09
CA ARG A 317 -24.25 -2.89 15.06
C ARG A 317 -24.13 -2.18 13.72
N ASN A 318 -23.92 -2.94 12.67
CA ASN A 318 -23.90 -2.50 11.28
C ASN A 318 -24.85 -3.35 10.44
N VAL A 319 -25.36 -2.79 9.34
CA VAL A 319 -26.17 -3.54 8.37
C VAL A 319 -25.53 -3.42 6.99
N TYR A 320 -25.21 -4.56 6.37
CA TYR A 320 -24.66 -4.64 5.03
C TYR A 320 -25.54 -5.59 4.20
N PHE A 321 -26.06 -5.12 3.08
CA PHE A 321 -26.86 -5.96 2.18
C PHE A 321 -27.97 -6.74 2.91
N GLY A 322 -28.67 -6.10 3.85
CA GLY A 322 -29.74 -6.71 4.66
C GLY A 322 -29.28 -7.64 5.79
N ARG A 323 -27.97 -7.85 5.97
CA ARG A 323 -27.41 -8.66 7.05
C ARG A 323 -26.88 -7.80 8.18
N SER A 324 -27.28 -8.09 9.41
CA SER A 324 -26.77 -7.42 10.61
C SER A 324 -25.46 -8.07 11.04
N GLU A 325 -24.43 -7.25 11.24
CA GLU A 325 -23.13 -7.62 11.79
C GLU A 325 -22.86 -6.79 13.05
N VAL A 326 -22.49 -7.43 14.14
CA VAL A 326 -22.07 -6.75 15.37
C VAL A 326 -20.55 -6.77 15.42
N ARG A 327 -19.96 -5.58 15.42
CA ARG A 327 -18.51 -5.39 15.56
C ARG A 327 -18.17 -5.03 17.00
N PRO A 328 -17.03 -5.50 17.53
CA PRO A 328 -16.53 -5.05 18.83
C PRO A 328 -16.44 -3.54 18.89
N PHE A 329 -16.56 -2.98 20.09
CA PHE A 329 -16.34 -1.58 20.31
C PHE A 329 -14.85 -1.26 20.36
N LEU A 330 -14.45 -0.16 19.75
CA LEU A 330 -13.10 0.37 19.72
C LEU A 330 -13.12 1.75 20.39
N GLY A 331 -12.38 1.92 21.48
CA GLY A 331 -12.39 3.13 22.31
C GLY A 331 -13.49 3.16 23.37
N ASP A 332 -13.33 4.05 24.34
CA ASP A 332 -14.16 4.16 25.57
C ASP A 332 -15.03 5.43 25.62
N GLY A 333 -14.96 6.26 24.58
CA GLY A 333 -15.62 7.54 24.58
C GLY A 333 -17.12 7.48 24.28
N PRO A 334 -17.77 8.65 24.18
CA PRO A 334 -19.14 8.75 23.69
C PRO A 334 -19.24 8.33 22.23
N ARG A 335 -20.48 8.14 21.73
CA ARG A 335 -20.72 7.96 20.30
C ARG A 335 -20.22 9.18 19.52
N PRO A 336 -19.71 9.00 18.30
CA PRO A 336 -19.33 10.12 17.44
C PRO A 336 -20.49 11.07 17.15
N GLU A 337 -20.16 12.34 17.09
CA GLU A 337 -21.02 13.42 16.68
C GLU A 337 -20.45 14.09 15.42
N ARG A 338 -21.20 14.96 14.77
CA ARG A 338 -20.79 15.74 13.60
C ARG A 338 -19.39 16.38 13.74
N ARG A 339 -19.08 16.96 14.91
CA ARG A 339 -17.75 17.58 15.17
C ARG A 339 -16.58 16.60 15.02
N HIS A 340 -16.81 15.32 15.27
CA HIS A 340 -15.79 14.28 15.16
C HIS A 340 -15.50 13.93 13.70
N ILE A 341 -16.48 14.09 12.79
CA ILE A 341 -16.27 13.96 11.33
C ILE A 341 -15.25 15.00 10.84
N GLU A 342 -15.41 16.26 11.25
CA GLU A 342 -14.49 17.34 10.84
C GLU A 342 -13.07 17.13 11.40
N ARG A 343 -12.98 16.63 12.63
CA ARG A 343 -11.71 16.27 13.25
C ARG A 343 -11.05 15.08 12.54
N ALA A 344 -11.82 14.03 12.20
CA ALA A 344 -11.35 12.89 11.43
C ALA A 344 -10.83 13.30 10.05
N ALA A 345 -11.55 14.17 9.33
CA ALA A 345 -11.13 14.68 8.02
C ALA A 345 -9.81 15.47 8.10
N ARG A 346 -9.64 16.31 9.15
CA ARG A 346 -8.37 17.02 9.38
C ARG A 346 -7.23 16.07 9.72
N LEU A 347 -7.50 15.08 10.55
CA LEU A 347 -6.52 14.07 10.95
C LEU A 347 -6.08 13.22 9.75
N SER A 348 -7.03 12.80 8.90
CA SER A 348 -6.76 12.12 7.63
C SER A 348 -5.80 12.94 6.74
N GLY A 349 -6.02 14.24 6.62
CA GLY A 349 -5.13 15.13 5.87
C GLY A 349 -3.71 15.19 6.43
N ALA A 350 -3.58 15.29 7.76
CA ALA A 350 -2.29 15.31 8.43
C ALA A 350 -1.54 13.97 8.29
N VAL A 351 -2.25 12.86 8.45
CA VAL A 351 -1.72 11.49 8.26
C VAL A 351 -1.24 11.30 6.82
N GLY A 352 -2.03 11.74 5.82
CA GLY A 352 -1.65 11.66 4.42
C GLY A 352 -0.37 12.44 4.11
N LEU A 353 -0.23 13.66 4.65
CA LEU A 353 0.99 14.47 4.48
C LEU A 353 2.20 13.83 5.17
N ALA A 354 2.04 13.29 6.36
CA ALA A 354 3.10 12.60 7.07
C ALA A 354 3.53 11.31 6.33
N ALA A 355 2.56 10.55 5.81
CA ALA A 355 2.82 9.36 4.99
C ALA A 355 3.56 9.71 3.69
N LEU A 356 3.22 10.84 3.04
CA LEU A 356 3.98 11.35 1.90
C LEU A 356 5.44 11.61 2.29
N GLY A 357 5.68 12.28 3.43
CA GLY A 357 7.05 12.53 3.91
C GLY A 357 7.85 11.24 4.07
N VAL A 358 7.26 10.21 4.70
CA VAL A 358 7.87 8.89 4.85
C VAL A 358 8.13 8.23 3.49
N ALA A 359 7.15 8.25 2.59
CA ALA A 359 7.25 7.63 1.26
C ALA A 359 8.33 8.30 0.40
N VAL A 360 8.39 9.63 0.41
CA VAL A 360 9.39 10.43 -0.33
C VAL A 360 10.79 10.17 0.23
N ALA A 361 10.96 10.19 1.55
CA ALA A 361 12.24 9.91 2.19
C ALA A 361 12.73 8.48 1.84
N TYR A 362 11.86 7.49 1.94
CA TYR A 362 12.18 6.11 1.57
C TYR A 362 12.55 5.99 0.09
N ALA A 363 11.74 6.53 -0.81
CA ALA A 363 11.98 6.46 -2.25
C ALA A 363 13.29 7.14 -2.65
N ALA A 364 13.62 8.31 -2.06
CA ALA A 364 14.84 9.05 -2.36
C ALA A 364 16.11 8.32 -1.92
N THR A 365 16.05 7.55 -0.81
CA THR A 365 17.19 6.78 -0.29
C THR A 365 17.33 5.40 -0.93
N SER A 366 16.28 4.90 -1.58
CA SER A 366 16.29 3.58 -2.22
C SER A 366 17.18 3.58 -3.46
N ARG A 367 18.34 2.91 -3.36
CA ARG A 367 19.21 2.64 -4.51
C ARG A 367 18.51 1.69 -5.47
N PRO A 368 18.64 1.86 -6.80
CA PRO A 368 18.10 0.89 -7.73
C PRO A 368 18.72 -0.48 -7.41
N ARG A 369 17.87 -1.45 -7.08
CA ARG A 369 18.32 -2.84 -6.96
C ARG A 369 18.93 -3.22 -8.30
N ARG A 370 20.25 -3.43 -8.35
CA ARG A 370 20.93 -4.02 -9.51
C ARG A 370 20.21 -5.32 -9.80
N GLY A 371 19.52 -5.39 -10.94
CA GLY A 371 18.53 -6.38 -11.23
C GLY A 371 19.05 -7.81 -11.07
N ALA A 372 18.25 -8.65 -10.43
CA ALA A 372 18.40 -10.10 -10.41
C ALA A 372 18.42 -10.73 -11.83
N GLY A 373 18.05 -9.98 -12.87
CA GLY A 373 18.14 -10.39 -14.29
C GLY A 373 19.56 -10.61 -14.81
N GLY A 374 20.60 -10.04 -14.17
CA GLY A 374 21.98 -10.27 -14.57
C GLY A 374 22.52 -11.66 -14.18
N TRP A 375 21.88 -12.34 -13.23
CA TRP A 375 22.30 -13.69 -12.83
C TRP A 375 21.74 -14.77 -13.75
N LEU A 376 20.49 -14.64 -14.20
CA LEU A 376 19.88 -15.56 -15.16
C LEU A 376 20.49 -15.41 -16.56
N ALA A 377 20.76 -14.19 -17.04
CA ALA A 377 21.36 -13.96 -18.35
C ALA A 377 22.81 -14.51 -18.45
N ARG A 378 23.56 -14.54 -17.35
CA ARG A 378 24.92 -15.10 -17.33
C ARG A 378 24.94 -16.64 -17.34
N ARG A 379 23.88 -17.28 -16.90
CA ARG A 379 23.76 -18.75 -16.92
C ARG A 379 23.41 -19.31 -18.31
N TRP A 380 22.73 -18.51 -19.15
CA TRP A 380 22.39 -18.88 -20.53
C TRP A 380 23.50 -18.56 -21.55
N ALA A 381 24.46 -17.71 -21.19
CA ALA A 381 25.60 -17.38 -22.05
C ALA A 381 26.85 -18.28 -21.78
N ALA A 382 26.80 -19.13 -20.78
CA ALA A 382 27.91 -20.05 -20.40
C ALA A 382 27.54 -21.54 -20.56
N GLY A 383 26.46 -21.88 -21.20
CA GLY A 383 26.07 -23.19 -21.72
C GLY A 383 25.83 -23.07 -23.20
#